data_0943e6e96d043c4b8f15fdf43ebec006
#
_entry.id   0943e6e96d043c4b8f15fdf43ebec006
#
_cell.length_a   1.000
_cell.length_b   1.000
_cell.length_c   1.000
_cell.angle_alpha   90.00
_cell.angle_beta   90.00
_cell.angle_gamma   90.00
#
_symmetry.space_group_name_H-M   'P 1'
#
loop_
_entity.id
_entity.type
_entity.pdbx_description
1 polymer ?
#
loop_
_entity_poly.entity_id
_entity_poly.type
_entity_poly.pdbx_seq_one_letter_code
_entity_poly.pdbx_strand_id
1 'polypeptide(L)'
;MGKGNTFFSFFRIFAPIIWIVYKKIVNMTPTTERVFQIFKELNQIPRPSHHEERVANYLCQFAERLGLSYKRDKENCVVISKPATPGHEGAEPVVLLNHMDMVCVGMADPLNDPIQAYVEDGWMKARGTSLGADNGIGLSMALAVLESNDIVHGPMEVITTTNEEDGMSGASQLSSDFLRGRKVINLDSEDYDTITTGAAGACLQFHRIPAGRTPAPGGKRRWYSIRFEGGLGGHSGVDINKGRCSAVIPAWAVLAAIYNEYDFDVASINIGEANASIASSAEIVLTIPSGEGSEFVKQQEEMMNQWLREEYGDADPNIRCVISKCERQETVISREAFEALMRCLEQIPQGVVKMSDTMPGTVETSNNVGRVETEQDYIFVSTHTRSFIDSEMAALSNDIASVFAENGGHSETIMSAPAWQEDQQSPFLQLTSNTFQDVLGWRPRMVAMHFVLEAGFFVRHYPGIQMASIGPRIVEPHSTSERVELSTIDDIWRVLIELLKRLA
;
A
#
# COMPACT_ATOMS: atom_id res chain seq x y z
N MET A 1 53.16 -5.68 9.32
CA MET A 1 52.87 -6.61 10.42
C MET A 1 51.97 -5.91 11.43
N GLY A 2 50.74 -6.38 11.61
CA GLY A 2 49.99 -6.34 12.86
C GLY A 2 49.33 -5.03 13.28
N LYS A 3 48.21 -4.61 12.69
CA LYS A 3 47.13 -3.85 13.36
C LYS A 3 45.81 -4.14 12.65
N GLY A 4 45.18 -5.27 12.94
CA GLY A 4 43.96 -5.67 12.31
C GLY A 4 43.05 -6.60 13.12
N ASN A 5 43.16 -6.64 14.46
CA ASN A 5 42.39 -7.61 15.25
C ASN A 5 41.75 -7.08 16.54
N THR A 6 41.83 -5.78 16.83
CA THR A 6 41.32 -5.24 18.12
C THR A 6 39.89 -4.72 18.04
N PHE A 7 39.34 -4.42 16.85
CA PHE A 7 37.96 -3.89 16.69
C PHE A 7 36.90 -5.00 16.72
N PHE A 8 37.19 -6.18 16.17
CA PHE A 8 36.27 -7.33 16.18
C PHE A 8 36.11 -8.00 17.55
N SER A 9 37.10 -7.90 18.44
CA SER A 9 37.01 -8.49 19.79
C SER A 9 36.16 -7.64 20.74
N PHE A 10 36.10 -6.31 20.55
CA PHE A 10 35.31 -5.40 21.38
C PHE A 10 33.80 -5.60 21.19
N PHE A 11 33.33 -5.84 19.97
CA PHE A 11 31.93 -6.09 19.68
C PHE A 11 31.41 -7.45 20.19
N ARG A 12 32.25 -8.49 20.26
CA ARG A 12 31.89 -9.80 20.82
C ARG A 12 31.73 -9.80 22.36
N ILE A 13 32.36 -8.87 23.06
CA ILE A 13 32.32 -8.82 24.54
C ILE A 13 31.20 -7.88 25.03
N PHE A 14 30.91 -6.80 24.34
CA PHE A 14 29.89 -5.80 24.76
C PHE A 14 28.48 -6.05 24.28
N ALA A 15 28.29 -6.75 23.17
CA ALA A 15 26.94 -7.11 22.69
C ALA A 15 26.12 -7.92 23.73
N PRO A 16 26.71 -8.90 24.47
CA PRO A 16 25.97 -9.59 25.55
C PRO A 16 25.63 -8.69 26.73
N ILE A 17 26.51 -7.73 27.07
CA ILE A 17 26.32 -6.86 28.24
C ILE A 17 25.26 -5.81 27.97
N ILE A 18 25.25 -5.19 26.81
CA ILE A 18 24.21 -4.27 26.37
C ILE A 18 22.84 -4.99 26.34
N TRP A 19 22.83 -6.23 25.92
CA TRP A 19 21.65 -7.07 25.88
C TRP A 19 21.14 -7.47 27.29
N ILE A 20 22.01 -7.76 28.23
CA ILE A 20 21.66 -8.09 29.63
C ILE A 20 21.10 -6.86 30.37
N VAL A 21 21.64 -5.67 30.11
CA VAL A 21 21.12 -4.41 30.65
C VAL A 21 19.75 -4.12 30.05
N TYR A 22 19.55 -4.42 28.78
CA TYR A 22 18.29 -4.23 28.05
C TYR A 22 17.18 -5.16 28.60
N LYS A 23 17.46 -6.45 28.86
CA LYS A 23 16.53 -7.38 29.53
C LYS A 23 15.96 -6.83 30.86
N LYS A 24 16.75 -6.05 31.61
CA LYS A 24 16.31 -5.43 32.87
C LYS A 24 15.41 -4.20 32.68
N ILE A 25 15.50 -3.54 31.52
CA ILE A 25 14.75 -2.30 31.26
C ILE A 25 13.35 -2.58 30.65
N VAL A 26 13.18 -3.67 29.88
CA VAL A 26 11.96 -3.93 29.11
C VAL A 26 11.12 -5.09 29.66
N ASN A 27 11.52 -5.77 30.74
CA ASN A 27 10.78 -6.93 31.31
C ASN A 27 10.43 -8.01 30.25
N MET A 28 11.27 -8.25 29.27
CA MET A 28 11.02 -9.22 28.19
C MET A 28 10.91 -10.64 28.73
N THR A 29 9.92 -11.40 28.24
CA THR A 29 9.82 -12.83 28.52
C THR A 29 10.93 -13.60 27.81
N PRO A 30 11.37 -14.77 28.30
CA PRO A 30 12.37 -15.60 27.62
C PRO A 30 12.00 -15.95 26.16
N THR A 31 10.70 -16.01 25.87
CA THR A 31 10.16 -16.38 24.56
C THR A 31 10.24 -15.22 23.55
N THR A 32 10.01 -14.00 24.00
CA THR A 32 10.18 -12.79 23.14
C THR A 32 11.65 -12.59 22.77
N GLU A 33 12.58 -13.00 23.63
CA GLU A 33 14.02 -13.00 23.29
C GLU A 33 14.30 -13.85 22.04
N ARG A 34 13.62 -14.99 21.89
CA ARG A 34 13.80 -15.85 20.72
C ARG A 34 13.27 -15.20 19.44
N VAL A 35 12.15 -14.48 19.50
CA VAL A 35 11.65 -13.67 18.37
C VAL A 35 12.73 -12.69 17.88
N PHE A 36 13.38 -11.96 18.80
CA PHE A 36 14.46 -11.04 18.41
C PHE A 36 15.70 -11.73 17.86
N GLN A 37 16.03 -12.93 18.34
CA GLN A 37 17.16 -13.69 17.79
C GLN A 37 16.87 -14.10 16.35
N ILE A 38 15.66 -14.62 16.09
CA ILE A 38 15.22 -14.98 14.72
C ILE A 38 15.20 -13.74 13.82
N PHE A 39 14.67 -12.63 14.29
CA PHE A 39 14.67 -11.38 13.50
C PHE A 39 16.10 -10.93 13.15
N LYS A 40 17.05 -11.07 14.06
CA LYS A 40 18.46 -10.80 13.76
C LYS A 40 19.05 -11.77 12.74
N GLU A 41 18.65 -13.04 12.78
CA GLU A 41 19.05 -14.03 11.77
C GLU A 41 18.50 -13.65 10.39
N LEU A 42 17.20 -13.28 10.30
CA LEU A 42 16.56 -12.80 9.08
C LEU A 42 17.24 -11.55 8.52
N ASN A 43 17.61 -10.59 9.36
CA ASN A 43 18.29 -9.37 8.95
C ASN A 43 19.71 -9.58 8.39
N GLN A 44 20.27 -10.80 8.51
CA GLN A 44 21.50 -11.19 7.81
C GLN A 44 21.23 -11.72 6.40
N ILE A 45 19.97 -11.92 6.03
CA ILE A 45 19.56 -12.45 4.72
C ILE A 45 18.88 -11.30 3.95
N PRO A 46 19.56 -10.70 2.97
CA PRO A 46 18.93 -9.74 2.08
C PRO A 46 17.71 -10.34 1.39
N ARG A 47 16.58 -9.62 1.44
CA ARG A 47 15.28 -10.12 1.01
C ARG A 47 14.40 -9.05 0.33
N PRO A 48 14.95 -8.27 -0.63
CA PRO A 48 14.12 -7.35 -1.40
C PRO A 48 13.11 -8.12 -2.23
N SER A 49 11.96 -7.51 -2.52
CA SER A 49 10.95 -8.07 -3.40
C SER A 49 11.56 -8.58 -4.72
N HIS A 50 11.04 -9.69 -5.25
CA HIS A 50 11.56 -10.43 -6.41
C HIS A 50 12.89 -11.17 -6.19
N HIS A 51 13.50 -11.14 -5.00
CA HIS A 51 14.78 -11.78 -4.69
C HIS A 51 14.75 -12.59 -3.38
N GLU A 52 13.62 -13.24 -3.09
CA GLU A 52 13.34 -13.92 -1.81
C GLU A 52 13.90 -15.35 -1.74
N GLU A 53 14.50 -15.87 -2.80
CA GLU A 53 14.96 -17.28 -2.86
C GLU A 53 15.85 -17.66 -1.65
N ARG A 54 16.70 -16.73 -1.17
CA ARG A 54 17.61 -16.98 -0.03
C ARG A 54 16.85 -17.15 1.27
N VAL A 55 15.83 -16.32 1.52
CA VAL A 55 15.01 -16.44 2.71
C VAL A 55 14.06 -17.63 2.63
N ALA A 56 13.52 -17.95 1.44
CA ALA A 56 12.75 -19.16 1.22
C ALA A 56 13.57 -20.43 1.52
N ASN A 57 14.85 -20.46 1.08
CA ASN A 57 15.78 -21.55 1.41
C ASN A 57 16.03 -21.63 2.93
N TYR A 58 16.18 -20.49 3.63
CA TYR A 58 16.30 -20.45 5.09
C TYR A 58 15.08 -21.06 5.77
N LEU A 59 13.86 -20.73 5.32
CA LEU A 59 12.60 -21.26 5.87
C LEU A 59 12.49 -22.78 5.67
N CYS A 60 12.85 -23.31 4.49
CA CYS A 60 12.87 -24.74 4.24
C CYS A 60 13.86 -25.45 5.17
N GLN A 61 15.08 -24.92 5.31
CA GLN A 61 16.10 -25.47 6.23
C GLN A 61 15.67 -25.35 7.71
N PHE A 62 14.92 -24.29 8.05
CA PHE A 62 14.34 -24.13 9.39
C PHE A 62 13.34 -25.26 9.69
N ALA A 63 12.44 -25.57 8.76
CA ALA A 63 11.51 -26.67 8.88
C ALA A 63 12.22 -28.02 9.00
N GLU A 64 13.23 -28.28 8.16
CA GLU A 64 14.04 -29.52 8.18
C GLU A 64 14.72 -29.75 9.54
N ARG A 65 15.32 -28.68 10.12
CA ARG A 65 15.96 -28.77 11.45
C ARG A 65 14.98 -29.17 12.56
N LEU A 66 13.70 -28.79 12.43
CA LEU A 66 12.66 -29.10 13.39
C LEU A 66 11.93 -30.42 13.06
N GLY A 67 12.26 -31.09 11.95
CA GLY A 67 11.54 -32.27 11.47
C GLY A 67 10.10 -32.01 11.05
N LEU A 68 9.78 -30.75 10.67
CA LEU A 68 8.46 -30.33 10.21
C LEU A 68 8.31 -30.50 8.70
N SER A 69 7.09 -30.84 8.25
CA SER A 69 6.80 -30.89 6.82
C SER A 69 6.59 -29.49 6.26
N TYR A 70 7.01 -29.28 5.01
CA TYR A 70 6.79 -28.02 4.31
C TYR A 70 6.47 -28.24 2.83
N LYS A 71 5.89 -27.24 2.19
CA LYS A 71 5.75 -27.11 0.74
C LYS A 71 6.35 -25.75 0.32
N ARG A 72 6.93 -25.70 -0.86
CA ARG A 72 7.37 -24.47 -1.53
C ARG A 72 6.80 -24.48 -2.95
N ASP A 73 6.22 -23.38 -3.36
CA ASP A 73 5.69 -23.22 -4.72
C ASP A 73 6.71 -22.63 -5.69
N LYS A 74 6.28 -22.40 -6.93
CA LYS A 74 7.11 -21.81 -7.99
C LYS A 74 7.46 -20.32 -7.77
N GLU A 75 6.64 -19.62 -7.00
CA GLU A 75 6.85 -18.21 -6.62
C GLU A 75 7.70 -18.07 -5.35
N ASN A 76 8.21 -19.18 -4.81
CA ASN A 76 8.95 -19.26 -3.55
C ASN A 76 8.11 -19.06 -2.27
N CYS A 77 6.79 -19.01 -2.34
CA CYS A 77 5.98 -19.06 -1.13
C CYS A 77 6.23 -20.38 -0.39
N VAL A 78 6.36 -20.30 0.94
CA VAL A 78 6.64 -21.47 1.78
C VAL A 78 5.53 -21.65 2.79
N VAL A 79 4.97 -22.88 2.90
CA VAL A 79 4.09 -23.26 4.01
C VAL A 79 4.75 -24.35 4.83
N ILE A 80 4.87 -24.14 6.14
CA ILE A 80 5.40 -25.10 7.11
C ILE A 80 4.25 -25.60 7.97
N SER A 81 4.08 -26.91 8.08
CA SER A 81 3.01 -27.51 8.87
C SER A 81 3.55 -28.09 10.18
N LYS A 82 2.91 -27.74 11.31
CA LYS A 82 3.22 -28.24 12.63
C LYS A 82 2.03 -29.07 13.16
N PRO A 83 2.23 -30.33 13.61
CA PRO A 83 1.20 -31.13 14.27
C PRO A 83 0.68 -30.43 15.53
N ALA A 84 -0.56 -30.71 15.91
CA ALA A 84 -1.13 -30.22 17.17
C ALA A 84 -0.32 -30.66 18.39
N THR A 85 -0.40 -29.89 19.45
CA THR A 85 0.04 -30.38 20.77
C THR A 85 -0.84 -31.58 21.23
N PRO A 86 -0.27 -32.53 22.00
CA PRO A 86 -1.01 -33.72 22.42
C PRO A 86 -2.37 -33.40 23.08
N GLY A 87 -3.43 -34.02 22.58
CA GLY A 87 -4.80 -33.80 23.02
C GLY A 87 -5.59 -32.74 22.26
N HIS A 88 -4.98 -32.07 21.28
CA HIS A 88 -5.58 -31.00 20.45
C HIS A 88 -5.65 -31.35 18.97
N GLU A 89 -5.49 -32.62 18.61
CA GLU A 89 -5.44 -33.11 17.22
C GLU A 89 -6.77 -32.93 16.47
N GLY A 90 -7.88 -32.81 17.20
CA GLY A 90 -9.22 -32.63 16.64
C GLY A 90 -9.61 -31.19 16.37
N ALA A 91 -8.75 -30.21 16.70
CA ALA A 91 -9.02 -28.80 16.43
C ALA A 91 -8.89 -28.48 14.93
N GLU A 92 -9.59 -27.43 14.49
CA GLU A 92 -9.42 -26.90 13.12
C GLU A 92 -8.00 -26.33 12.95
N PRO A 93 -7.36 -26.58 11.79
CA PRO A 93 -6.04 -26.01 11.52
C PRO A 93 -6.07 -24.48 11.51
N VAL A 94 -5.11 -23.85 12.20
CA VAL A 94 -4.89 -22.40 12.22
C VAL A 94 -3.74 -22.05 11.30
N VAL A 95 -3.83 -20.92 10.60
CA VAL A 95 -2.79 -20.41 9.72
C VAL A 95 -2.19 -19.14 10.33
N LEU A 96 -0.87 -19.06 10.41
CA LEU A 96 -0.13 -17.82 10.63
C LEU A 96 0.36 -17.32 9.27
N LEU A 97 -0.06 -16.12 8.88
CA LEU A 97 0.27 -15.50 7.59
C LEU A 97 1.32 -14.40 7.79
N ASN A 98 2.30 -14.40 6.91
CA ASN A 98 3.41 -13.45 6.88
C ASN A 98 3.91 -13.31 5.46
N HIS A 99 4.64 -12.20 5.14
CA HIS A 99 5.45 -12.14 3.94
C HIS A 99 6.96 -12.15 4.26
N MET A 100 7.78 -12.52 3.29
CA MET A 100 9.23 -12.67 3.51
C MET A 100 10.07 -11.54 2.91
N ASP A 101 9.54 -10.81 1.94
CA ASP A 101 10.21 -9.67 1.34
C ASP A 101 10.15 -8.42 2.22
N MET A 102 10.77 -7.37 1.80
CA MET A 102 10.75 -6.05 2.43
C MET A 102 11.14 -4.96 1.43
N VAL A 103 10.66 -3.75 1.65
CA VAL A 103 11.13 -2.55 0.94
C VAL A 103 12.53 -2.18 1.39
N CYS A 104 13.51 -2.24 0.50
CA CYS A 104 14.92 -1.93 0.77
C CYS A 104 15.24 -0.47 0.43
N VAL A 105 15.29 0.39 1.44
CA VAL A 105 15.65 1.81 1.30
C VAL A 105 16.97 2.09 2.01
N GLY A 106 17.80 2.94 1.42
CA GLY A 106 19.07 3.38 2.01
C GLY A 106 20.22 2.35 1.96
N MET A 107 19.98 1.17 1.40
CA MET A 107 20.99 0.12 1.22
C MET A 107 21.86 0.40 0.00
N ALA A 108 23.17 0.29 0.13
CA ALA A 108 24.10 0.44 -0.99
C ALA A 108 24.00 -0.76 -1.97
N ASP A 109 23.85 -1.97 -1.43
CA ASP A 109 23.60 -3.19 -2.18
C ASP A 109 22.47 -4.00 -1.52
N PRO A 110 21.19 -3.80 -1.93
CA PRO A 110 20.05 -4.47 -1.33
C PRO A 110 20.04 -5.99 -1.52
N LEU A 111 20.87 -6.53 -2.40
CA LEU A 111 20.99 -7.97 -2.63
C LEU A 111 22.04 -8.65 -1.73
N ASN A 112 22.97 -7.88 -1.13
CA ASN A 112 24.07 -8.46 -0.38
C ASN A 112 24.32 -7.82 0.99
N ASP A 113 23.89 -6.58 1.23
CA ASP A 113 24.14 -5.90 2.48
C ASP A 113 23.16 -6.36 3.59
N PRO A 114 23.65 -6.79 4.76
CA PRO A 114 22.81 -7.12 5.90
C PRO A 114 22.30 -5.85 6.59
N ILE A 115 21.11 -5.94 7.20
CA ILE A 115 20.55 -4.86 8.00
C ILE A 115 21.25 -4.77 9.35
N GLN A 116 21.73 -3.57 9.69
CA GLN A 116 22.37 -3.30 10.97
C GLN A 116 21.36 -2.74 11.98
N ALA A 117 20.54 -3.62 12.55
CA ALA A 117 19.59 -3.24 13.57
C ALA A 117 20.25 -2.89 14.90
N TYR A 118 19.72 -1.88 15.59
CA TYR A 118 20.11 -1.47 16.93
C TYR A 118 18.89 -1.05 17.73
N VAL A 119 19.07 -0.92 19.05
CA VAL A 119 18.00 -0.52 19.96
C VAL A 119 18.35 0.80 20.61
N GLU A 120 17.38 1.70 20.66
CA GLU A 120 17.46 3.01 21.29
C GLU A 120 16.09 3.42 21.83
N ASP A 121 16.04 3.85 23.10
CA ASP A 121 14.84 4.39 23.76
C ASP A 121 13.56 3.52 23.61
N GLY A 122 13.72 2.19 23.71
CA GLY A 122 12.58 1.26 23.60
C GLY A 122 12.17 0.89 22.16
N TRP A 123 12.87 1.43 21.17
CA TRP A 123 12.65 1.17 19.75
C TRP A 123 13.79 0.37 19.14
N MET A 124 13.47 -0.56 18.26
CA MET A 124 14.45 -1.14 17.34
C MET A 124 14.42 -0.36 16.02
N LYS A 125 15.60 -0.03 15.52
CA LYS A 125 15.86 0.79 14.33
C LYS A 125 16.98 0.16 13.50
N ALA A 126 17.17 0.62 12.27
CA ALA A 126 18.33 0.25 11.43
C ALA A 126 19.25 1.46 11.19
N ARG A 127 20.53 1.20 10.88
CA ARG A 127 21.51 2.26 10.62
C ARG A 127 21.48 2.69 9.16
N GLY A 128 20.70 3.75 8.87
CA GLY A 128 20.65 4.37 7.56
C GLY A 128 19.90 3.57 6.48
N THR A 129 19.19 2.51 6.88
CA THR A 129 18.40 1.68 5.99
C THR A 129 17.00 1.46 6.57
N SER A 130 16.05 0.93 5.78
CA SER A 130 14.85 0.31 6.32
C SER A 130 15.22 -0.83 7.28
N LEU A 131 14.37 -1.09 8.27
CA LEU A 131 14.59 -2.12 9.30
C LEU A 131 14.10 -3.51 8.85
N GLY A 132 13.05 -3.55 8.00
CA GLY A 132 12.33 -4.76 7.62
C GLY A 132 11.57 -5.39 8.79
N ALA A 133 11.09 -4.58 9.73
CA ALA A 133 10.17 -5.03 10.78
C ALA A 133 8.86 -5.48 10.18
N ASP A 134 8.42 -4.80 9.16
CA ASP A 134 7.42 -5.16 8.19
C ASP A 134 8.05 -6.13 7.14
N ASN A 135 7.66 -7.39 7.02
CA ASN A 135 6.94 -8.20 8.02
C ASN A 135 7.89 -9.14 8.79
N GLY A 136 9.18 -8.77 8.90
CA GLY A 136 10.21 -9.60 9.56
C GLY A 136 9.92 -9.92 11.03
N ILE A 137 9.21 -9.05 11.77
CA ILE A 137 8.81 -9.32 13.16
C ILE A 137 7.67 -10.34 13.22
N GLY A 138 6.64 -10.19 12.37
CA GLY A 138 5.56 -11.16 12.26
C GLY A 138 6.08 -12.55 11.90
N LEU A 139 6.93 -12.63 10.88
CA LEU A 139 7.61 -13.87 10.48
C LEU A 139 8.44 -14.46 11.65
N SER A 140 9.17 -13.62 12.39
CA SER A 140 9.96 -14.10 13.53
C SER A 140 9.09 -14.67 14.66
N MET A 141 7.92 -14.07 14.91
CA MET A 141 6.94 -14.64 15.85
C MET A 141 6.43 -16.01 15.39
N ALA A 142 6.04 -16.13 14.12
CA ALA A 142 5.57 -17.38 13.55
C ALA A 142 6.62 -18.50 13.63
N LEU A 143 7.89 -18.17 13.32
CA LEU A 143 9.01 -19.13 13.45
C LEU A 143 9.29 -19.52 14.90
N ALA A 144 9.18 -18.59 15.84
CA ALA A 144 9.34 -18.88 17.27
C ALA A 144 8.22 -19.81 17.79
N VAL A 145 6.99 -19.67 17.29
CA VAL A 145 5.88 -20.61 17.58
C VAL A 145 6.19 -22.01 17.00
N LEU A 146 6.71 -22.09 15.77
CA LEU A 146 7.11 -23.37 15.17
C LEU A 146 8.19 -24.09 15.99
N GLU A 147 9.16 -23.36 16.53
CA GLU A 147 10.27 -23.92 17.30
C GLU A 147 9.86 -24.31 18.75
N SER A 148 8.84 -23.65 19.31
CA SER A 148 8.42 -23.88 20.70
C SER A 148 7.77 -25.24 20.90
N ASN A 149 8.04 -25.87 22.07
CA ASN A 149 7.37 -27.09 22.52
C ASN A 149 6.39 -26.84 23.68
N ASP A 150 6.32 -25.59 24.17
CA ASP A 150 5.54 -25.24 25.36
C ASP A 150 4.24 -24.49 25.04
N ILE A 151 4.05 -24.07 23.76
CA ILE A 151 2.85 -23.37 23.31
C ILE A 151 1.79 -24.40 22.93
N VAL A 152 0.62 -24.30 23.57
CA VAL A 152 -0.56 -25.14 23.24
C VAL A 152 -1.21 -24.62 21.96
N HIS A 153 -1.41 -25.51 20.97
CA HIS A 153 -2.07 -25.18 19.70
C HIS A 153 -2.68 -26.43 19.05
N GLY A 154 -3.71 -26.26 18.24
CA GLY A 154 -4.21 -27.26 17.30
C GLY A 154 -3.24 -27.49 16.13
N PRO A 155 -3.61 -28.25 15.09
CA PRO A 155 -2.82 -28.32 13.86
C PRO A 155 -2.56 -26.91 13.32
N MET A 156 -1.35 -26.62 12.87
CA MET A 156 -0.98 -25.26 12.47
C MET A 156 -0.20 -25.25 11.16
N GLU A 157 -0.42 -24.23 10.36
CA GLU A 157 0.34 -23.91 9.15
C GLU A 157 0.89 -22.49 9.28
N VAL A 158 2.17 -22.33 8.99
CA VAL A 158 2.80 -21.01 8.81
C VAL A 158 3.04 -20.83 7.34
N ILE A 159 2.35 -19.88 6.72
CA ILE A 159 2.59 -19.49 5.33
C ILE A 159 3.37 -18.20 5.30
N THR A 160 4.37 -18.17 4.44
CA THR A 160 5.18 -16.98 4.16
C THR A 160 5.17 -16.73 2.66
N THR A 161 4.59 -15.63 2.26
CA THR A 161 4.44 -15.21 0.86
C THR A 161 5.65 -14.44 0.36
N THR A 162 5.70 -14.19 -0.93
CA THR A 162 6.73 -13.40 -1.62
C THR A 162 6.11 -12.22 -2.32
N ASN A 163 6.92 -11.18 -2.53
CA ASN A 163 6.58 -10.01 -3.33
C ASN A 163 5.29 -9.31 -2.85
N GLU A 164 5.07 -9.27 -1.54
CA GLU A 164 3.93 -8.55 -0.95
C GLU A 164 4.04 -7.07 -1.26
N GLU A 165 5.21 -6.51 -1.06
CA GLU A 165 5.54 -5.10 -1.17
C GLU A 165 5.57 -4.54 -2.62
N ASP A 166 5.63 -5.43 -3.61
CA ASP A 166 5.67 -5.03 -5.03
C ASP A 166 4.81 -5.95 -5.91
N GLY A 167 3.49 -5.85 -5.73
CA GLY A 167 2.50 -6.47 -6.61
C GLY A 167 1.92 -7.79 -6.16
N MET A 168 2.31 -8.35 -4.99
CA MET A 168 1.66 -9.50 -4.34
C MET A 168 1.58 -10.76 -5.23
N SER A 169 2.61 -10.96 -6.09
CA SER A 169 2.58 -12.08 -7.05
C SER A 169 2.57 -13.44 -6.34
N GLY A 170 3.23 -13.56 -5.18
CA GLY A 170 3.17 -14.76 -4.36
C GLY A 170 1.75 -15.13 -3.97
N ALA A 171 1.06 -14.24 -3.26
CA ALA A 171 -0.32 -14.46 -2.82
C ALA A 171 -1.29 -14.66 -3.99
N SER A 172 -1.14 -13.89 -5.08
CA SER A 172 -2.05 -13.95 -6.24
C SER A 172 -1.98 -15.27 -7.02
N GLN A 173 -0.87 -15.99 -6.94
CA GLN A 173 -0.63 -17.24 -7.69
C GLN A 173 -0.72 -18.51 -6.82
N LEU A 174 -1.08 -18.40 -5.54
CA LEU A 174 -1.26 -19.55 -4.66
C LEU A 174 -2.32 -20.50 -5.22
N SER A 175 -2.03 -21.80 -5.17
CA SER A 175 -3.03 -22.81 -5.49
C SER A 175 -4.00 -23.04 -4.33
N SER A 176 -5.24 -23.38 -4.64
CA SER A 176 -6.31 -23.58 -3.65
C SER A 176 -6.08 -24.76 -2.69
N ASP A 177 -5.10 -25.64 -2.98
CA ASP A 177 -4.70 -26.78 -2.15
C ASP A 177 -3.39 -26.55 -1.36
N PHE A 178 -2.85 -25.32 -1.43
CA PHE A 178 -1.61 -24.99 -0.74
C PHE A 178 -1.81 -24.91 0.78
N LEU A 179 -2.98 -24.44 1.25
CA LEU A 179 -3.40 -24.35 2.66
C LEU A 179 -4.61 -25.24 2.97
N ARG A 180 -4.64 -25.79 4.18
CA ARG A 180 -5.77 -26.54 4.74
C ARG A 180 -6.58 -25.72 5.74
N GLY A 181 -5.91 -24.91 6.55
CA GLY A 181 -6.53 -24.04 7.56
C GLY A 181 -7.45 -22.97 6.93
N ARG A 182 -8.46 -22.57 7.72
CA ARG A 182 -9.42 -21.54 7.31
C ARG A 182 -9.53 -20.41 8.33
N LYS A 183 -8.88 -20.51 9.48
CA LYS A 183 -8.72 -19.42 10.44
C LYS A 183 -7.30 -18.89 10.32
N VAL A 184 -7.17 -17.65 9.88
CA VAL A 184 -5.88 -17.01 9.58
C VAL A 184 -5.63 -15.87 10.56
N ILE A 185 -4.50 -15.94 11.22
CA ILE A 185 -3.93 -14.83 11.99
C ILE A 185 -2.83 -14.25 11.09
N ASN A 186 -3.11 -13.10 10.46
CA ASN A 186 -2.11 -12.34 9.74
C ASN A 186 -1.30 -11.52 10.75
N LEU A 187 0.03 -11.64 10.71
CA LEU A 187 0.95 -10.97 11.64
C LEU A 187 1.60 -9.73 11.01
N ASP A 188 0.86 -9.07 10.13
CA ASP A 188 1.33 -8.01 9.25
C ASP A 188 0.70 -6.63 9.54
N SER A 189 0.07 -6.47 10.68
CA SER A 189 -0.43 -5.15 11.09
C SER A 189 0.69 -4.32 11.71
N GLU A 190 0.76 -3.05 11.34
CA GLU A 190 1.67 -2.06 11.89
C GLU A 190 1.08 -1.28 13.06
N ASP A 191 -0.25 -1.36 13.21
CA ASP A 191 -1.01 -0.67 14.24
C ASP A 191 -1.31 -1.59 15.43
N TYR A 192 -0.63 -1.36 16.53
CA TYR A 192 -0.72 -2.15 17.75
C TYR A 192 -2.12 -2.19 18.39
N ASP A 193 -2.88 -1.09 18.31
CA ASP A 193 -4.17 -0.94 18.99
C ASP A 193 -5.38 -1.30 18.10
N THR A 194 -5.14 -1.99 16.98
CA THR A 194 -6.17 -2.36 16.01
C THR A 194 -6.17 -3.87 15.71
N ILE A 195 -7.30 -4.35 15.21
CA ILE A 195 -7.42 -5.56 14.42
C ILE A 195 -7.87 -5.12 13.03
N THR A 196 -7.02 -5.35 12.01
CA THR A 196 -7.46 -5.12 10.64
C THR A 196 -8.35 -6.28 10.20
N THR A 197 -9.56 -5.93 9.74
CA THR A 197 -10.65 -6.86 9.41
C THR A 197 -11.12 -6.70 7.97
N GLY A 198 -10.44 -5.89 7.18
CA GLY A 198 -10.79 -5.67 5.79
C GLY A 198 -9.77 -4.81 5.05
N ALA A 199 -9.74 -4.99 3.75
CA ALA A 199 -8.92 -4.23 2.80
C ALA A 199 -9.70 -4.04 1.50
N ALA A 200 -9.64 -2.84 0.92
CA ALA A 200 -10.24 -2.61 -0.37
C ALA A 200 -9.48 -3.36 -1.47
N GLY A 201 -10.22 -3.95 -2.39
CA GLY A 201 -9.68 -4.34 -3.68
C GLY A 201 -9.33 -3.11 -4.51
N ALA A 202 -8.59 -3.31 -5.60
CA ALA A 202 -8.22 -2.24 -6.51
C ALA A 202 -8.22 -2.71 -7.97
N CYS A 203 -8.60 -1.80 -8.86
CA CYS A 203 -8.51 -1.96 -10.30
C CYS A 203 -7.78 -0.75 -10.89
N LEU A 204 -6.60 -0.98 -11.47
CA LEU A 204 -5.85 0.01 -12.21
C LEU A 204 -6.13 -0.15 -13.69
N GLN A 205 -6.62 0.91 -14.33
CA GLN A 205 -6.85 0.94 -15.77
C GLN A 205 -6.07 2.06 -16.44
N PHE A 206 -5.59 1.77 -17.66
CA PHE A 206 -4.99 2.73 -18.56
C PHE A 206 -5.91 2.97 -19.75
N HIS A 207 -6.16 4.23 -20.03
CA HIS A 207 -7.02 4.68 -21.11
C HIS A 207 -6.21 5.51 -22.10
N ARG A 208 -6.50 5.36 -23.39
CA ARG A 208 -5.84 6.10 -24.46
C ARG A 208 -6.88 6.67 -25.40
N ILE A 209 -6.88 7.99 -25.60
CA ILE A 209 -7.70 8.71 -26.58
C ILE A 209 -6.76 9.15 -27.71
N PRO A 210 -7.04 8.84 -29.00
CA PRO A 210 -6.20 9.29 -30.11
C PRO A 210 -6.03 10.82 -30.11
N ALA A 211 -4.80 11.32 -30.08
CA ALA A 211 -4.50 12.76 -29.94
C ALA A 211 -4.85 13.57 -31.22
N GLY A 212 -4.80 12.93 -32.38
CA GLY A 212 -5.14 13.56 -33.66
C GLY A 212 -4.37 14.87 -33.92
N ARG A 213 -3.08 14.92 -33.61
CA ARG A 213 -2.29 16.14 -33.63
C ARG A 213 -2.31 16.82 -34.99
N THR A 214 -2.45 18.14 -34.96
CA THR A 214 -2.41 19.03 -36.11
C THR A 214 -1.33 20.11 -35.92
N PRO A 215 -0.81 20.72 -37.03
CA PRO A 215 0.07 21.88 -36.91
C PRO A 215 -0.59 23.00 -36.11
N ALA A 216 0.17 23.64 -35.24
CA ALA A 216 -0.33 24.76 -34.46
C ALA A 216 -0.87 25.89 -35.34
N PRO A 217 -2.03 26.47 -35.01
CA PRO A 217 -2.69 27.46 -35.82
C PRO A 217 -1.81 28.71 -36.02
N GLY A 218 -1.94 29.30 -37.20
CA GLY A 218 -1.27 30.56 -37.57
C GLY A 218 -1.97 31.79 -37.01
N GLY A 219 -1.47 32.97 -37.39
CA GLY A 219 -2.10 34.25 -37.06
C GLY A 219 -1.59 34.87 -35.74
N LYS A 220 -2.28 35.91 -35.26
CA LYS A 220 -1.93 36.60 -34.01
C LYS A 220 -2.54 35.86 -32.84
N ARG A 221 -1.76 34.97 -32.25
CA ARG A 221 -2.17 34.18 -31.08
C ARG A 221 -1.18 34.36 -29.93
N ARG A 222 -1.61 34.04 -28.70
CA ARG A 222 -0.77 34.03 -27.52
C ARG A 222 -0.83 32.63 -26.91
N TRP A 223 0.31 32.21 -26.43
CA TRP A 223 0.52 30.94 -25.77
C TRP A 223 0.60 31.10 -24.26
N TYR A 224 -0.08 30.24 -23.55
CA TYR A 224 -0.13 30.21 -22.09
C TYR A 224 0.18 28.82 -21.55
N SER A 225 0.92 28.78 -20.45
CA SER A 225 1.01 27.66 -19.55
C SER A 225 0.14 27.99 -18.34
N ILE A 226 -0.83 27.13 -18.05
CA ILE A 226 -1.67 27.16 -16.85
C ILE A 226 -1.18 26.03 -15.96
N ARG A 227 -0.69 26.34 -14.77
CA ARG A 227 -0.16 25.36 -13.83
C ARG A 227 -0.96 25.38 -12.55
N PHE A 228 -1.23 24.19 -12.04
CA PHE A 228 -1.65 23.98 -10.67
C PHE A 228 -0.49 23.37 -9.92
N GLU A 229 -0.08 23.98 -8.83
CA GLU A 229 1.14 23.60 -8.09
C GLU A 229 0.97 23.80 -6.59
N GLY A 230 1.77 23.10 -5.78
CA GLY A 230 1.75 23.20 -4.33
C GLY A 230 0.71 22.30 -3.65
N GLY A 231 -0.01 21.46 -4.40
CA GLY A 231 -0.93 20.49 -3.84
C GLY A 231 -0.22 19.43 -3.01
N LEU A 232 -0.86 18.97 -1.93
CA LEU A 232 -0.31 17.96 -1.03
C LEU A 232 -0.28 16.58 -1.68
N GLY A 233 -1.23 16.27 -2.59
CA GLY A 233 -1.37 14.94 -3.14
C GLY A 233 -1.63 13.89 -2.06
N GLY A 234 -1.03 12.72 -2.20
CA GLY A 234 -1.11 11.62 -1.24
C GLY A 234 -1.55 10.31 -1.86
N HIS A 235 -1.64 9.26 -1.05
CA HIS A 235 -2.03 7.94 -1.52
C HIS A 235 -3.53 7.90 -1.88
N SER A 236 -3.86 7.39 -3.07
CA SER A 236 -5.23 7.34 -3.61
C SER A 236 -6.24 6.49 -2.81
N GLY A 237 -5.76 5.75 -1.81
CA GLY A 237 -6.60 5.01 -0.87
C GLY A 237 -6.62 5.70 0.50
N VAL A 238 -5.48 5.84 1.15
CA VAL A 238 -5.34 6.35 2.54
C VAL A 238 -5.78 7.80 2.67
N ASP A 239 -5.55 8.62 1.63
CA ASP A 239 -5.77 10.07 1.69
C ASP A 239 -6.99 10.55 0.89
N ILE A 240 -7.72 9.64 0.23
CA ILE A 240 -8.79 9.98 -0.72
C ILE A 240 -9.96 10.76 -0.11
N ASN A 241 -10.21 10.58 1.20
CA ASN A 241 -11.28 11.25 1.96
C ASN A 241 -10.77 12.38 2.88
N LYS A 242 -9.51 12.82 2.72
CA LYS A 242 -8.94 13.89 3.57
C LYS A 242 -9.19 15.30 3.04
N GLY A 243 -10.04 15.44 2.01
CA GLY A 243 -10.39 16.74 1.44
C GLY A 243 -9.28 17.41 0.62
N ARG A 244 -8.19 16.67 0.28
CA ARG A 244 -7.09 17.23 -0.54
C ARG A 244 -7.54 17.46 -1.97
N CYS A 245 -7.02 18.50 -2.61
CA CYS A 245 -7.31 18.83 -3.98
C CYS A 245 -6.65 17.84 -4.94
N SER A 246 -7.44 17.18 -5.80
CA SER A 246 -6.89 16.57 -7.01
C SER A 246 -6.80 17.61 -8.11
N ALA A 247 -5.61 17.86 -8.64
CA ALA A 247 -5.37 18.84 -9.70
C ALA A 247 -6.15 18.57 -10.99
N VAL A 248 -6.74 17.38 -11.15
CA VAL A 248 -7.66 17.05 -12.25
C VAL A 248 -8.88 17.97 -12.23
N ILE A 249 -9.44 18.23 -11.05
CA ILE A 249 -10.66 19.01 -10.88
C ILE A 249 -10.47 20.46 -11.32
N PRO A 250 -9.51 21.23 -10.79
CA PRO A 250 -9.29 22.60 -11.22
C PRO A 250 -8.76 22.71 -12.68
N ALA A 251 -8.00 21.72 -13.16
CA ALA A 251 -7.58 21.66 -14.55
C ALA A 251 -8.76 21.51 -15.51
N TRP A 252 -9.71 20.62 -15.19
CA TRP A 252 -10.96 20.49 -15.96
C TRP A 252 -11.78 21.78 -15.88
N ALA A 253 -11.96 22.37 -14.70
CA ALA A 253 -12.77 23.55 -14.48
C ALA A 253 -12.27 24.77 -15.27
N VAL A 254 -10.96 25.04 -15.28
CA VAL A 254 -10.38 26.17 -16.03
C VAL A 254 -10.50 25.94 -17.54
N LEU A 255 -10.31 24.72 -18.04
CA LEU A 255 -10.49 24.38 -19.44
C LEU A 255 -11.95 24.54 -19.88
N ALA A 256 -12.90 24.08 -19.07
CA ALA A 256 -14.34 24.23 -19.32
C ALA A 256 -14.75 25.72 -19.35
N ALA A 257 -14.23 26.55 -18.44
CA ALA A 257 -14.48 27.98 -18.42
C ALA A 257 -13.98 28.68 -19.71
N ILE A 258 -12.76 28.35 -20.16
CA ILE A 258 -12.21 28.91 -21.39
C ILE A 258 -13.00 28.41 -22.62
N TYR A 259 -13.34 27.11 -22.66
CA TYR A 259 -14.06 26.47 -23.77
C TYR A 259 -15.43 27.10 -24.05
N ASN A 260 -16.14 27.51 -23.01
CA ASN A 260 -17.46 28.09 -23.15
C ASN A 260 -17.46 29.52 -23.71
N GLU A 261 -16.33 30.23 -23.59
CA GLU A 261 -16.26 31.67 -23.92
C GLU A 261 -15.42 31.96 -25.17
N TYR A 262 -14.38 31.18 -25.43
CA TYR A 262 -13.40 31.47 -26.47
C TYR A 262 -12.98 30.24 -27.27
N ASP A 263 -12.67 30.47 -28.55
CA ASP A 263 -11.97 29.49 -29.38
C ASP A 263 -10.48 29.43 -28.99
N PHE A 264 -9.98 28.22 -28.70
CA PHE A 264 -8.59 27.99 -28.34
C PHE A 264 -8.15 26.59 -28.79
N ASP A 265 -6.83 26.38 -28.79
CA ASP A 265 -6.26 25.08 -29.12
C ASP A 265 -5.29 24.66 -28.01
N VAL A 266 -5.26 23.38 -27.69
CA VAL A 266 -4.45 22.80 -26.63
C VAL A 266 -3.26 22.07 -27.22
N ALA A 267 -2.07 22.37 -26.75
CA ALA A 267 -0.85 21.64 -27.13
C ALA A 267 -0.59 20.44 -26.24
N SER A 268 -0.77 20.59 -24.91
CA SER A 268 -0.61 19.52 -23.96
C SER A 268 -1.44 19.73 -22.70
N ILE A 269 -1.80 18.62 -22.07
CA ILE A 269 -2.40 18.53 -20.73
C ILE A 269 -1.61 17.44 -20.01
N ASN A 270 -0.93 17.80 -18.90
CA ASN A 270 -0.17 16.88 -18.06
C ASN A 270 -0.61 17.09 -16.62
N ILE A 271 -1.16 16.05 -16.00
CA ILE A 271 -1.73 16.10 -14.65
C ILE A 271 -1.22 14.90 -13.88
N GLY A 272 -0.70 15.13 -12.66
CA GLY A 272 -0.21 14.09 -11.76
C GLY A 272 1.05 13.37 -12.27
N GLU A 273 1.69 12.64 -11.37
CA GLU A 273 2.97 11.98 -11.64
C GLU A 273 2.92 10.46 -11.45
N ALA A 274 1.97 9.96 -10.64
CA ALA A 274 1.87 8.55 -10.29
C ALA A 274 0.42 8.02 -10.32
N ASN A 275 0.26 6.76 -10.76
CA ASN A 275 -1.06 6.17 -10.95
C ASN A 275 -1.85 5.99 -9.65
N ALA A 276 -1.15 5.70 -8.53
CA ALA A 276 -1.76 5.42 -7.23
C ALA A 276 -1.77 6.65 -6.29
N SER A 277 -1.50 7.85 -6.82
CA SER A 277 -1.49 9.10 -6.06
C SER A 277 -2.61 10.03 -6.48
N ILE A 278 -3.10 10.83 -5.53
CA ILE A 278 -3.92 11.99 -5.82
C ILE A 278 -3.04 12.99 -6.59
N ALA A 279 -3.48 13.43 -7.75
CA ALA A 279 -2.71 14.35 -8.58
C ALA A 279 -2.47 15.68 -7.84
N SER A 280 -1.21 15.99 -7.51
CA SER A 280 -0.81 17.18 -6.75
C SER A 280 -0.48 18.38 -7.63
N SER A 281 -0.33 18.17 -8.94
CA SER A 281 0.07 19.19 -9.90
C SER A 281 -0.59 18.96 -11.26
N ALA A 282 -0.69 20.05 -12.04
CA ALA A 282 -1.09 19.98 -13.44
C ALA A 282 -0.39 21.07 -14.24
N GLU A 283 -0.10 20.81 -15.52
CA GLU A 283 0.32 21.79 -16.49
C GLU A 283 -0.49 21.65 -17.79
N ILE A 284 -1.06 22.75 -18.25
CA ILE A 284 -1.81 22.85 -19.49
C ILE A 284 -1.15 23.89 -20.36
N VAL A 285 -0.80 23.53 -21.61
CA VAL A 285 -0.28 24.48 -22.59
C VAL A 285 -1.31 24.68 -23.68
N LEU A 286 -1.75 25.92 -23.86
CA LEU A 286 -2.78 26.28 -24.83
C LEU A 286 -2.45 27.58 -25.58
N THR A 287 -3.15 27.79 -26.68
CA THR A 287 -3.08 29.02 -27.44
C THR A 287 -4.46 29.59 -27.73
N ILE A 288 -4.58 30.92 -27.62
CA ILE A 288 -5.84 31.63 -27.82
C ILE A 288 -5.60 32.84 -28.75
N PRO A 289 -6.54 33.29 -29.58
CA PRO A 289 -6.45 34.51 -30.34
C PRO A 289 -6.06 35.71 -29.47
N SER A 290 -5.18 36.58 -29.98
CA SER A 290 -4.81 37.79 -29.28
C SER A 290 -5.96 38.80 -29.21
N GLY A 291 -6.18 39.43 -28.03
CA GLY A 291 -7.28 40.35 -27.79
C GLY A 291 -7.98 40.07 -26.46
N GLU A 292 -9.29 40.16 -26.42
CA GLU A 292 -10.11 39.99 -25.19
C GLU A 292 -9.91 38.62 -24.52
N GLY A 293 -9.76 37.55 -25.31
CA GLY A 293 -9.45 36.23 -24.77
C GLY A 293 -8.18 36.14 -23.95
N SER A 294 -7.17 36.99 -24.26
CA SER A 294 -5.95 37.05 -23.46
C SER A 294 -6.14 37.70 -22.08
N GLU A 295 -7.08 38.59 -21.94
CA GLU A 295 -7.44 39.19 -20.64
C GLU A 295 -8.27 38.24 -19.81
N PHE A 296 -9.23 37.56 -20.47
CA PHE A 296 -10.04 36.52 -19.84
C PHE A 296 -9.20 35.39 -19.22
N VAL A 297 -8.17 34.87 -19.94
CA VAL A 297 -7.29 33.82 -19.42
C VAL A 297 -6.57 34.29 -18.15
N LYS A 298 -6.15 35.56 -18.07
CA LYS A 298 -5.51 36.10 -16.85
C LYS A 298 -6.50 36.21 -15.68
N GLN A 299 -7.76 36.57 -15.94
CA GLN A 299 -8.79 36.64 -14.91
C GLN A 299 -9.06 35.26 -14.31
N GLN A 300 -8.88 34.18 -15.08
CA GLN A 300 -9.02 32.81 -14.57
C GLN A 300 -8.04 32.51 -13.42
N GLU A 301 -6.84 33.09 -13.42
CA GLU A 301 -5.87 32.89 -12.32
C GLU A 301 -6.42 33.38 -10.96
N GLU A 302 -7.00 34.58 -10.92
CA GLU A 302 -7.59 35.12 -9.68
C GLU A 302 -8.82 34.31 -9.24
N MET A 303 -9.70 33.97 -10.20
CA MET A 303 -10.92 33.21 -9.92
C MET A 303 -10.59 31.80 -9.42
N MET A 304 -9.65 31.11 -10.06
CA MET A 304 -9.24 29.78 -9.62
C MET A 304 -8.58 29.82 -8.25
N ASN A 305 -7.71 30.80 -7.99
CA ASN A 305 -7.06 30.92 -6.68
C ASN A 305 -8.04 31.31 -5.56
N GLN A 306 -9.07 32.08 -5.85
CA GLN A 306 -10.15 32.34 -4.89
C GLN A 306 -10.92 31.04 -4.60
N TRP A 307 -11.38 30.33 -5.63
CA TRP A 307 -12.11 29.09 -5.49
C TRP A 307 -11.29 27.99 -4.77
N LEU A 308 -10.00 27.83 -5.10
CA LEU A 308 -9.13 26.87 -4.43
C LEU A 308 -8.99 27.14 -2.93
N ARG A 309 -8.90 28.42 -2.53
CA ARG A 309 -8.86 28.79 -1.09
C ARG A 309 -10.18 28.52 -0.38
N GLU A 310 -11.30 28.78 -1.05
CA GLU A 310 -12.64 28.57 -0.48
C GLU A 310 -12.95 27.08 -0.31
N GLU A 311 -12.59 26.26 -1.28
CA GLU A 311 -12.93 24.83 -1.32
C GLU A 311 -11.92 23.95 -0.58
N TYR A 312 -10.62 24.23 -0.72
CA TYR A 312 -9.54 23.34 -0.24
C TYR A 312 -8.63 23.95 0.81
N GLY A 313 -8.81 25.23 1.16
CA GLY A 313 -7.88 25.98 2.00
C GLY A 313 -7.58 25.35 3.36
N ASP A 314 -8.50 24.61 3.94
CA ASP A 314 -8.31 23.91 5.22
C ASP A 314 -7.49 22.63 5.07
N ALA A 315 -7.71 21.87 3.98
CA ALA A 315 -7.09 20.55 3.77
C ALA A 315 -5.84 20.59 2.89
N ASP A 316 -5.76 21.58 1.96
CA ASP A 316 -4.67 21.72 0.98
C ASP A 316 -4.31 23.21 0.77
N PRO A 317 -3.76 23.88 1.77
CA PRO A 317 -3.64 25.36 1.79
C PRO A 317 -2.67 25.94 0.77
N ASN A 318 -1.80 25.13 0.18
CA ASN A 318 -0.74 25.60 -0.70
C ASN A 318 -1.04 25.41 -2.20
N ILE A 319 -2.13 24.72 -2.54
CA ILE A 319 -2.53 24.55 -3.94
C ILE A 319 -2.87 25.91 -4.55
N ARG A 320 -2.32 26.18 -5.72
CA ARG A 320 -2.56 27.44 -6.44
C ARG A 320 -2.52 27.26 -7.95
N CYS A 321 -3.21 28.16 -8.64
CA CYS A 321 -3.16 28.32 -10.09
C CYS A 321 -2.14 29.42 -10.43
N VAL A 322 -1.29 29.17 -11.41
CA VAL A 322 -0.34 30.13 -11.97
C VAL A 322 -0.48 30.14 -13.48
N ILE A 323 -0.81 31.28 -14.07
CA ILE A 323 -0.94 31.45 -15.52
C ILE A 323 0.18 32.32 -16.03
N SER A 324 1.00 31.80 -16.93
CA SER A 324 2.13 32.51 -17.53
C SER A 324 2.12 32.39 -19.06
N LYS A 325 2.74 33.37 -19.74
CA LYS A 325 3.02 33.21 -21.17
C LYS A 325 4.13 32.19 -21.37
N CYS A 326 3.98 31.38 -22.41
CA CYS A 326 4.99 30.41 -22.81
C CYS A 326 5.32 30.50 -24.29
N GLU A 327 6.30 29.72 -24.72
CA GLU A 327 6.71 29.64 -26.11
C GLU A 327 5.68 28.95 -27.00
N ARG A 328 5.69 29.30 -28.28
CA ARG A 328 4.85 28.66 -29.29
C ARG A 328 5.21 27.19 -29.43
N GLN A 329 4.18 26.36 -29.45
CA GLN A 329 4.32 24.92 -29.74
C GLN A 329 4.13 24.68 -31.24
N GLU A 330 4.69 23.58 -31.75
CA GLU A 330 4.62 23.23 -33.19
C GLU A 330 3.30 22.58 -33.55
N THR A 331 2.71 21.82 -32.61
CA THR A 331 1.48 21.08 -32.81
C THR A 331 0.49 21.27 -31.65
N VAL A 332 -0.78 21.03 -31.93
CA VAL A 332 -1.87 20.97 -30.96
C VAL A 332 -2.62 19.64 -31.11
N ILE A 333 -3.28 19.17 -30.05
CA ILE A 333 -4.22 18.04 -30.14
C ILE A 333 -5.43 18.47 -30.97
N SER A 334 -6.10 17.51 -31.60
CA SER A 334 -7.32 17.81 -32.35
C SER A 334 -8.44 18.27 -31.42
N ARG A 335 -9.37 19.03 -31.97
CA ARG A 335 -10.56 19.50 -31.24
C ARG A 335 -11.37 18.31 -30.70
N GLU A 336 -11.52 17.28 -31.52
CA GLU A 336 -12.22 16.05 -31.17
C GLU A 336 -11.57 15.32 -30.01
N ALA A 337 -10.22 15.24 -29.98
CA ALA A 337 -9.48 14.62 -28.89
C ALA A 337 -9.62 15.41 -27.56
N PHE A 338 -9.55 16.74 -27.65
CA PHE A 338 -9.79 17.62 -26.51
C PHE A 338 -11.20 17.43 -25.94
N GLU A 339 -12.22 17.50 -26.79
CA GLU A 339 -13.61 17.35 -26.37
C GLU A 339 -13.89 15.93 -25.81
N ALA A 340 -13.29 14.90 -26.40
CA ALA A 340 -13.38 13.53 -25.88
C ALA A 340 -12.78 13.43 -24.46
N LEU A 341 -11.59 13.99 -24.22
CA LEU A 341 -11.00 14.02 -22.89
C LEU A 341 -11.88 14.78 -21.88
N MET A 342 -12.39 15.97 -22.27
CA MET A 342 -13.25 16.78 -21.39
C MET A 342 -14.51 16.03 -20.98
N ARG A 343 -15.18 15.33 -21.94
CA ARG A 343 -16.35 14.51 -21.65
C ARG A 343 -16.01 13.31 -20.77
N CYS A 344 -14.86 12.66 -20.98
CA CYS A 344 -14.44 11.56 -20.11
C CYS A 344 -14.23 12.05 -18.68
N LEU A 345 -13.46 13.13 -18.46
CA LEU A 345 -13.18 13.67 -17.14
C LEU A 345 -14.42 14.21 -16.43
N GLU A 346 -15.45 14.67 -17.17
CA GLU A 346 -16.72 15.12 -16.62
C GLU A 346 -17.58 13.95 -16.12
N GLN A 347 -17.57 12.82 -16.82
CA GLN A 347 -18.48 11.70 -16.57
C GLN A 347 -17.92 10.68 -15.57
N ILE A 348 -16.60 10.57 -15.45
CA ILE A 348 -15.99 9.63 -14.49
C ILE A 348 -15.88 10.26 -13.10
N PRO A 349 -16.19 9.53 -12.02
CA PRO A 349 -16.06 10.08 -10.68
C PRO A 349 -14.61 10.29 -10.30
N GLN A 350 -14.36 11.33 -9.51
CA GLN A 350 -13.06 11.62 -8.91
C GLN A 350 -13.22 11.72 -7.39
N GLY A 351 -12.45 10.91 -6.63
CA GLY A 351 -12.51 10.88 -5.18
C GLY A 351 -13.44 9.81 -4.63
N VAL A 352 -14.07 10.10 -3.49
CA VAL A 352 -15.00 9.18 -2.82
C VAL A 352 -16.28 9.04 -3.62
N VAL A 353 -16.65 7.80 -3.95
CA VAL A 353 -17.91 7.46 -4.64
C VAL A 353 -18.97 7.04 -3.63
N LYS A 354 -18.58 6.25 -2.60
CA LYS A 354 -19.49 5.75 -1.58
C LYS A 354 -18.76 5.58 -0.25
N MET A 355 -19.42 6.02 0.82
CA MET A 355 -18.99 5.72 2.20
C MET A 355 -19.62 4.42 2.67
N SER A 356 -18.95 3.71 3.58
CA SER A 356 -19.45 2.45 4.13
C SER A 356 -20.63 2.68 5.08
N ASP A 357 -21.72 1.94 4.85
CA ASP A 357 -22.90 1.91 5.73
C ASP A 357 -22.64 1.13 7.03
N THR A 358 -21.70 0.19 7.02
CA THR A 358 -21.40 -0.70 8.16
C THR A 358 -20.20 -0.26 8.99
N MET A 359 -19.31 0.56 8.42
CA MET A 359 -18.10 1.08 9.07
C MET A 359 -18.08 2.61 8.98
N PRO A 360 -18.66 3.34 9.94
CA PRO A 360 -18.73 4.80 9.90
C PRO A 360 -17.36 5.46 9.73
N GLY A 361 -17.26 6.41 8.81
CA GLY A 361 -16.01 7.14 8.51
C GLY A 361 -15.08 6.41 7.52
N THR A 362 -15.40 5.19 7.12
CA THR A 362 -14.62 4.41 6.14
C THR A 362 -15.18 4.63 4.73
N VAL A 363 -14.30 4.85 3.76
CA VAL A 363 -14.64 4.88 2.35
C VAL A 363 -14.91 3.46 1.87
N GLU A 364 -16.07 3.20 1.26
CA GLU A 364 -16.37 1.90 0.66
C GLU A 364 -15.84 1.81 -0.77
N THR A 365 -16.19 2.80 -1.61
CA THR A 365 -15.81 2.82 -3.01
C THR A 365 -15.26 4.19 -3.39
N SER A 366 -14.18 4.22 -4.15
CA SER A 366 -13.57 5.43 -4.68
C SER A 366 -13.00 5.21 -6.08
N ASN A 367 -12.80 6.31 -6.81
CA ASN A 367 -12.00 6.34 -8.02
C ASN A 367 -11.04 7.52 -7.98
N ASN A 368 -9.84 7.33 -8.49
CA ASN A 368 -8.81 8.36 -8.58
C ASN A 368 -8.25 8.40 -10.01
N VAL A 369 -8.36 9.55 -10.67
CA VAL A 369 -7.58 9.84 -11.86
C VAL A 369 -6.20 10.27 -11.40
N GLY A 370 -5.22 9.39 -11.56
CA GLY A 370 -3.86 9.62 -11.06
C GLY A 370 -2.99 10.43 -12.03
N ARG A 371 -3.16 10.17 -13.34
CA ARG A 371 -2.37 10.82 -14.39
C ARG A 371 -3.22 11.12 -15.61
N VAL A 372 -2.94 12.26 -16.24
CA VAL A 372 -3.33 12.60 -17.62
C VAL A 372 -2.08 13.11 -18.32
N GLU A 373 -1.72 12.52 -19.45
CA GLU A 373 -0.52 12.91 -20.22
C GLU A 373 -0.81 12.98 -21.71
N THR A 374 -0.43 14.06 -22.34
CA THR A 374 -0.52 14.22 -23.78
C THR A 374 0.73 13.69 -24.47
N GLU A 375 0.61 12.51 -25.02
CA GLU A 375 1.66 11.85 -25.81
C GLU A 375 1.61 12.26 -27.28
N GLN A 376 2.51 11.71 -28.09
CA GLN A 376 2.58 12.01 -29.53
C GLN A 376 1.30 11.56 -30.27
N ASP A 377 0.82 10.35 -30.01
CA ASP A 377 -0.25 9.70 -30.77
C ASP A 377 -1.58 9.62 -30.00
N TYR A 378 -1.53 9.74 -28.68
CA TYR A 378 -2.70 9.62 -27.81
C TYR A 378 -2.61 10.52 -26.58
N ILE A 379 -3.74 10.71 -25.92
CA ILE A 379 -3.83 11.24 -24.55
C ILE A 379 -3.98 10.03 -23.64
N PHE A 380 -3.04 9.88 -22.73
CA PHE A 380 -3.05 8.86 -21.71
C PHE A 380 -3.82 9.33 -20.48
N VAL A 381 -4.65 8.43 -19.90
CA VAL A 381 -5.31 8.65 -18.61
C VAL A 381 -5.19 7.38 -17.78
N SER A 382 -4.82 7.51 -16.51
CA SER A 382 -4.87 6.40 -15.56
C SER A 382 -5.98 6.60 -14.54
N THR A 383 -6.77 5.54 -14.28
CA THR A 383 -7.76 5.51 -13.21
C THR A 383 -7.47 4.36 -12.25
N HIS A 384 -7.67 4.61 -10.96
CA HIS A 384 -7.47 3.64 -9.90
C HIS A 384 -8.74 3.55 -9.06
N THR A 385 -9.58 2.57 -9.39
CA THR A 385 -10.83 2.27 -8.68
C THR A 385 -10.55 1.37 -7.49
N ARG A 386 -11.14 1.66 -6.33
CA ARG A 386 -11.06 0.84 -5.11
C ARG A 386 -12.44 0.60 -4.54
N SER A 387 -12.67 -0.62 -4.00
CA SER A 387 -13.88 -0.92 -3.25
C SER A 387 -13.66 -2.09 -2.29
N PHE A 388 -14.40 -2.13 -1.17
CA PHE A 388 -14.52 -3.32 -0.33
C PHE A 388 -15.42 -4.39 -0.94
N ILE A 389 -16.10 -4.09 -2.05
CA ILE A 389 -17.04 -4.97 -2.73
C ILE A 389 -16.56 -5.19 -4.16
N ASP A 390 -16.06 -6.41 -4.47
CA ASP A 390 -15.49 -6.75 -5.78
C ASP A 390 -16.46 -6.48 -6.93
N SER A 391 -17.76 -6.74 -6.76
CA SER A 391 -18.76 -6.49 -7.81
C SER A 391 -18.99 -4.99 -8.07
N GLU A 392 -18.94 -4.14 -7.05
CA GLU A 392 -19.04 -2.68 -7.21
C GLU A 392 -17.79 -2.11 -7.87
N MET A 393 -16.59 -2.60 -7.45
CA MET A 393 -15.32 -2.23 -8.07
C MET A 393 -15.34 -2.58 -9.58
N ALA A 394 -15.76 -3.79 -9.92
CA ALA A 394 -15.83 -4.25 -11.30
C ALA A 394 -16.85 -3.43 -12.11
N ALA A 395 -18.04 -3.16 -11.55
CA ALA A 395 -19.07 -2.35 -12.19
C ALA A 395 -18.56 -0.94 -12.51
N LEU A 396 -18.00 -0.24 -11.51
CA LEU A 396 -17.46 1.10 -11.69
C LEU A 396 -16.30 1.15 -12.69
N SER A 397 -15.39 0.17 -12.64
CA SER A 397 -14.27 0.09 -13.59
C SER A 397 -14.77 -0.15 -15.04
N ASN A 398 -15.81 -0.97 -15.22
CA ASN A 398 -16.43 -1.20 -16.53
C ASN A 398 -17.18 0.04 -17.04
N ASP A 399 -17.88 0.77 -16.17
CA ASP A 399 -18.55 2.02 -16.51
C ASP A 399 -17.54 3.08 -16.97
N ILE A 400 -16.41 3.22 -16.24
CA ILE A 400 -15.31 4.11 -16.63
C ILE A 400 -14.77 3.71 -18.02
N ALA A 401 -14.48 2.43 -18.23
CA ALA A 401 -13.99 1.94 -19.53
C ALA A 401 -14.98 2.21 -20.67
N SER A 402 -16.29 2.09 -20.40
CA SER A 402 -17.36 2.39 -21.36
C SER A 402 -17.40 3.86 -21.73
N VAL A 403 -17.24 4.77 -20.76
CA VAL A 403 -17.15 6.22 -21.02
C VAL A 403 -16.00 6.54 -21.98
N PHE A 404 -14.82 5.93 -21.79
CA PHE A 404 -13.71 6.11 -22.73
C PHE A 404 -14.00 5.54 -24.11
N ALA A 405 -14.61 4.34 -24.20
CA ALA A 405 -14.96 3.70 -25.46
C ALA A 405 -15.98 4.53 -26.26
N GLU A 406 -17.01 5.05 -25.61
CA GLU A 406 -18.04 5.93 -26.23
C GLU A 406 -17.44 7.24 -26.75
N ASN A 407 -16.31 7.69 -26.20
CA ASN A 407 -15.58 8.86 -26.64
C ASN A 407 -14.37 8.54 -27.54
N GLY A 408 -14.35 7.35 -28.16
CA GLY A 408 -13.34 6.95 -29.15
C GLY A 408 -11.99 6.53 -28.54
N GLY A 409 -11.93 6.32 -27.23
CA GLY A 409 -10.76 5.83 -26.53
C GLY A 409 -10.74 4.30 -26.42
N HIS A 410 -9.62 3.79 -25.91
CA HIS A 410 -9.40 2.39 -25.58
C HIS A 410 -8.92 2.24 -24.15
N SER A 411 -9.41 1.23 -23.43
CA SER A 411 -9.09 0.94 -22.04
C SER A 411 -8.43 -0.41 -21.89
N GLU A 412 -7.44 -0.49 -20.99
CA GLU A 412 -6.72 -1.71 -20.64
C GLU A 412 -6.66 -1.84 -19.12
N THR A 413 -7.07 -2.99 -18.57
CA THR A 413 -6.89 -3.28 -17.15
C THR A 413 -5.48 -3.78 -16.92
N ILE A 414 -4.71 -3.05 -16.12
CA ILE A 414 -3.30 -3.34 -15.83
C ILE A 414 -3.17 -4.23 -14.59
N MET A 415 -4.03 -3.98 -13.58
CA MET A 415 -4.02 -4.73 -12.33
C MET A 415 -5.43 -4.81 -11.78
N SER A 416 -5.77 -5.95 -11.20
CA SER A 416 -7.00 -6.15 -10.43
C SER A 416 -6.70 -7.03 -9.22
N ALA A 417 -6.79 -6.45 -8.04
CA ALA A 417 -6.64 -7.14 -6.76
C ALA A 417 -8.00 -7.24 -6.04
N PRO A 418 -8.32 -8.39 -5.42
CA PRO A 418 -9.59 -8.59 -4.74
C PRO A 418 -9.69 -7.85 -3.42
N ALA A 419 -10.91 -7.55 -3.01
CA ALA A 419 -11.23 -7.06 -1.68
C ALA A 419 -11.18 -8.16 -0.63
N TRP A 420 -10.97 -7.75 0.60
CA TRP A 420 -11.16 -8.55 1.80
C TRP A 420 -12.04 -7.80 2.78
N GLN A 421 -13.09 -8.45 3.27
CA GLN A 421 -13.95 -7.89 4.32
C GLN A 421 -14.49 -9.02 5.18
N GLU A 422 -14.19 -8.97 6.47
CA GLU A 422 -14.72 -9.87 7.47
C GLU A 422 -16.00 -9.32 8.11
N ASP A 423 -16.90 -10.24 8.47
CA ASP A 423 -17.99 -9.90 9.39
C ASP A 423 -17.39 -9.63 10.79
N GLN A 424 -17.45 -8.35 11.20
CA GLN A 424 -16.93 -7.92 12.50
C GLN A 424 -17.60 -8.64 13.70
N GLN A 425 -18.78 -9.24 13.50
CA GLN A 425 -19.47 -10.06 14.49
C GLN A 425 -19.10 -11.54 14.41
N SER A 426 -18.20 -11.93 13.48
CA SER A 426 -17.77 -13.33 13.36
C SER A 426 -17.20 -13.84 14.68
N PRO A 427 -17.47 -15.12 15.05
CA PRO A 427 -16.94 -15.71 16.29
C PRO A 427 -15.40 -15.63 16.38
N PHE A 428 -14.70 -15.71 15.25
CA PHE A 428 -13.24 -15.65 15.21
C PHE A 428 -12.72 -14.24 15.56
N LEU A 429 -13.29 -13.18 14.97
CA LEU A 429 -12.91 -11.81 15.30
C LEU A 429 -13.28 -11.42 16.73
N GLN A 430 -14.45 -11.86 17.21
CA GLN A 430 -14.86 -11.66 18.60
C GLN A 430 -13.94 -12.39 19.58
N LEU A 431 -13.51 -13.62 19.26
CA LEU A 431 -12.52 -14.35 20.04
C LEU A 431 -11.19 -13.61 20.09
N THR A 432 -10.71 -13.12 18.94
CA THR A 432 -9.47 -12.34 18.85
C THR A 432 -9.56 -11.07 19.70
N SER A 433 -10.62 -10.28 19.56
CA SER A 433 -10.82 -9.04 20.35
C SER A 433 -10.95 -9.31 21.85
N ASN A 434 -11.65 -10.39 22.26
CA ASN A 434 -11.75 -10.80 23.66
C ASN A 434 -10.38 -11.25 24.21
N THR A 435 -9.54 -11.87 23.37
CA THR A 435 -8.20 -12.28 23.79
C THR A 435 -7.33 -11.06 24.12
N PHE A 436 -7.39 -9.98 23.33
CA PHE A 436 -6.75 -8.71 23.70
C PHE A 436 -7.24 -8.18 25.04
N GLN A 437 -8.57 -8.15 25.26
CA GLN A 437 -9.15 -7.67 26.51
C GLN A 437 -8.67 -8.49 27.72
N ASP A 438 -8.61 -9.82 27.58
CA ASP A 438 -8.25 -10.70 28.71
C ASP A 438 -6.74 -10.67 29.01
N VAL A 439 -5.90 -10.52 27.98
CA VAL A 439 -4.43 -10.53 28.10
C VAL A 439 -3.86 -9.17 28.43
N LEU A 440 -4.38 -8.10 27.80
CA LEU A 440 -3.82 -6.75 27.89
C LEU A 440 -4.69 -5.76 28.65
N GLY A 441 -5.97 -6.12 28.95
CA GLY A 441 -6.89 -5.26 29.70
C GLY A 441 -7.66 -4.24 28.87
N TRP A 442 -7.49 -4.22 27.54
CA TRP A 442 -8.18 -3.31 26.63
C TRP A 442 -8.62 -4.01 25.34
N ARG A 443 -9.57 -3.41 24.63
CA ARG A 443 -10.06 -3.93 23.35
C ARG A 443 -9.48 -3.14 22.18
N PRO A 444 -8.95 -3.83 21.15
CA PRO A 444 -8.50 -3.18 19.92
C PRO A 444 -9.68 -2.65 19.11
N ARG A 445 -9.45 -1.60 18.35
CA ARG A 445 -10.41 -1.11 17.35
C ARG A 445 -10.40 -2.07 16.15
N MET A 446 -11.56 -2.41 15.62
CA MET A 446 -11.65 -3.09 14.34
C MET A 446 -11.63 -2.07 13.22
N VAL A 447 -10.71 -2.21 12.29
CA VAL A 447 -10.48 -1.27 11.19
C VAL A 447 -10.46 -1.99 9.85
N ALA A 448 -10.79 -1.26 8.79
CA ALA A 448 -10.61 -1.71 7.42
C ALA A 448 -9.81 -0.66 6.64
N MET A 449 -8.91 -1.12 5.80
CA MET A 449 -7.95 -0.29 5.10
C MET A 449 -8.40 -0.05 3.65
N HIS A 450 -8.50 1.20 3.21
CA HIS A 450 -8.92 1.52 1.85
C HIS A 450 -7.76 1.42 0.83
N PHE A 451 -6.96 0.36 0.99
CA PHE A 451 -5.91 -0.05 0.06
C PHE A 451 -5.80 -1.58 0.02
N VAL A 452 -5.07 -2.10 -0.96
CA VAL A 452 -4.95 -3.54 -1.18
C VAL A 452 -4.04 -4.15 -0.12
N LEU A 453 -4.45 -5.31 0.41
CA LEU A 453 -3.62 -6.23 1.18
C LEU A 453 -3.68 -7.61 0.53
N GLU A 454 -2.65 -8.42 0.70
CA GLU A 454 -2.60 -9.78 0.16
C GLU A 454 -3.76 -10.67 0.66
N ALA A 455 -4.34 -10.32 1.81
CA ALA A 455 -5.52 -10.97 2.40
C ALA A 455 -6.67 -11.16 1.41
N GLY A 456 -6.88 -10.23 0.48
CA GLY A 456 -7.90 -10.35 -0.57
C GLY A 456 -7.69 -11.57 -1.47
N PHE A 457 -6.44 -11.87 -1.83
CA PHE A 457 -6.13 -13.07 -2.63
C PHE A 457 -6.41 -14.35 -1.87
N PHE A 458 -6.16 -14.37 -0.56
CA PHE A 458 -6.50 -15.52 0.29
C PHE A 458 -8.01 -15.78 0.32
N VAL A 459 -8.82 -14.73 0.48
CA VAL A 459 -10.29 -14.86 0.42
C VAL A 459 -10.76 -15.42 -0.92
N ARG A 460 -10.14 -14.98 -2.02
CA ARG A 460 -10.44 -15.47 -3.38
C ARG A 460 -10.06 -16.94 -3.57
N HIS A 461 -8.88 -17.36 -3.09
CA HIS A 461 -8.35 -18.72 -3.31
C HIS A 461 -8.91 -19.76 -2.33
N TYR A 462 -9.32 -19.34 -1.12
CA TYR A 462 -9.73 -20.23 -0.04
C TYR A 462 -11.13 -19.86 0.48
N PRO A 463 -12.20 -20.28 -0.20
CA PRO A 463 -13.58 -20.00 0.25
C PRO A 463 -13.83 -20.40 1.71
N GLY A 464 -14.49 -19.53 2.46
CA GLY A 464 -14.78 -19.72 3.88
C GLY A 464 -13.62 -19.42 4.83
N ILE A 465 -12.51 -18.87 4.33
CA ILE A 465 -11.42 -18.36 5.17
C ILE A 465 -11.93 -17.21 6.05
N GLN A 466 -11.49 -17.18 7.30
CA GLN A 466 -11.71 -16.07 8.24
C GLN A 466 -10.35 -15.52 8.65
N MET A 467 -10.19 -14.22 8.67
CA MET A 467 -8.89 -13.59 8.88
C MET A 467 -8.95 -12.43 9.87
N ALA A 468 -7.93 -12.34 10.71
CA ALA A 468 -7.68 -11.20 11.59
C ALA A 468 -6.21 -10.79 11.43
N SER A 469 -5.93 -9.53 11.10
CA SER A 469 -4.57 -9.02 11.07
C SER A 469 -4.27 -8.26 12.35
N ILE A 470 -3.17 -8.64 13.01
CA ILE A 470 -2.65 -8.07 14.25
C ILE A 470 -1.14 -7.89 14.14
N GLY A 471 -0.57 -6.94 14.86
CA GLY A 471 0.87 -6.74 14.86
C GLY A 471 1.36 -5.72 15.88
N PRO A 472 2.67 -5.59 16.06
CA PRO A 472 3.27 -4.58 16.93
C PRO A 472 3.18 -3.18 16.30
N ARG A 473 3.52 -2.16 17.08
CA ARG A 473 3.63 -0.80 16.54
C ARG A 473 4.89 -0.66 15.71
N ILE A 474 4.72 -0.56 14.39
CA ILE A 474 5.73 -0.17 13.42
C ILE A 474 5.44 1.26 12.98
N VAL A 475 6.45 2.09 12.87
CA VAL A 475 6.32 3.49 12.51
C VAL A 475 7.27 3.81 11.38
N GLU A 476 6.79 4.55 10.38
CA GLU A 476 7.53 4.93 9.18
C GLU A 476 8.12 3.72 8.43
N PRO A 477 7.31 2.66 8.15
CA PRO A 477 7.75 1.56 7.31
C PRO A 477 8.21 2.09 5.95
N HIS A 478 8.90 1.27 5.16
CA HIS A 478 9.38 1.61 3.82
C HIS A 478 10.28 2.87 3.78
N SER A 479 10.94 3.18 4.90
CA SER A 479 11.84 4.34 5.01
C SER A 479 13.08 4.03 5.84
N THR A 480 14.09 4.90 5.77
CA THR A 480 15.28 4.84 6.63
C THR A 480 15.00 5.20 8.10
N SER A 481 13.79 5.63 8.40
CA SER A 481 13.29 5.97 9.75
C SER A 481 12.42 4.88 10.35
N GLU A 482 12.25 3.76 9.66
CA GLU A 482 11.48 2.60 10.11
C GLU A 482 11.95 2.14 11.50
N ARG A 483 10.97 1.94 12.38
CA ARG A 483 11.22 1.49 13.75
C ARG A 483 10.05 0.70 14.31
N VAL A 484 10.34 -0.28 15.17
CA VAL A 484 9.33 -1.05 15.89
C VAL A 484 9.44 -0.83 17.38
N GLU A 485 8.31 -0.63 18.07
CA GLU A 485 8.25 -0.46 19.52
C GLU A 485 8.32 -1.82 20.22
N LEU A 486 9.37 -2.04 21.01
CA LEU A 486 9.69 -3.34 21.57
C LEU A 486 8.68 -3.87 22.59
N SER A 487 8.06 -2.98 23.37
CA SER A 487 7.04 -3.36 24.34
C SER A 487 5.82 -3.98 23.68
N THR A 488 5.45 -3.47 22.49
CA THR A 488 4.29 -3.96 21.75
C THR A 488 4.51 -5.34 21.14
N ILE A 489 5.77 -5.73 20.88
CA ILE A 489 6.11 -7.08 20.43
C ILE A 489 5.78 -8.12 21.51
N ASP A 490 6.13 -7.84 22.79
CA ASP A 490 5.80 -8.75 23.90
C ASP A 490 4.30 -8.88 24.10
N ASP A 491 3.57 -7.78 23.99
CA ASP A 491 2.10 -7.79 24.14
C ASP A 491 1.42 -8.59 23.03
N ILE A 492 1.78 -8.36 21.76
CA ILE A 492 1.24 -9.12 20.62
C ILE A 492 1.63 -10.60 20.72
N TRP A 493 2.85 -10.91 21.15
CA TRP A 493 3.27 -12.28 21.41
C TRP A 493 2.39 -12.97 22.44
N ARG A 494 2.08 -12.31 23.56
CA ARG A 494 1.19 -12.85 24.62
C ARG A 494 -0.23 -13.08 24.09
N VAL A 495 -0.75 -12.15 23.29
CA VAL A 495 -2.05 -12.30 22.63
C VAL A 495 -2.04 -13.47 21.65
N LEU A 496 -1.00 -13.59 20.81
CA LEU A 496 -0.85 -14.68 19.84
C LEU A 496 -0.87 -16.06 20.53
N ILE A 497 -0.08 -16.23 21.57
CA ILE A 497 0.00 -17.52 22.32
C ILE A 497 -1.35 -17.87 22.93
N GLU A 498 -2.03 -16.93 23.58
CA GLU A 498 -3.32 -17.19 24.20
C GLU A 498 -4.40 -17.45 23.15
N LEU A 499 -4.35 -16.76 22.00
CA LEU A 499 -5.28 -16.99 20.90
C LEU A 499 -5.09 -18.38 20.28
N LEU A 500 -3.85 -18.84 20.06
CA LEU A 500 -3.54 -20.19 19.59
C LEU A 500 -4.08 -21.25 20.54
N LYS A 501 -3.93 -21.04 21.86
CA LYS A 501 -4.45 -21.93 22.90
C LYS A 501 -5.99 -21.99 22.92
N ARG A 502 -6.67 -20.86 22.65
CA ARG A 502 -8.16 -20.81 22.61
C ARG A 502 -8.73 -21.43 21.34
N LEU A 503 -7.93 -21.53 20.28
CA LEU A 503 -8.28 -22.16 19.02
C LEU A 503 -7.94 -23.66 18.99
N ALA A 504 -7.22 -24.15 20.00
CA ALA A 504 -6.85 -25.55 20.19
C ALA A 504 -8.00 -26.33 20.93
#